data_e8047d7ec9ef84c0471bee1fc2f12e81
#
_entry.id   e8047d7ec9ef84c0471bee1fc2f12e81
#
_cell.length_a   1.000
_cell.length_b   1.000
_cell.length_c   1.000
_cell.angle_alpha   90.00
_cell.angle_beta   90.00
_cell.angle_gamma   90.00
#
_symmetry.space_group_name_H-M   'P 1'
#
loop_
_entity.id
_entity.type
_entity.pdbx_description
1 polymer ?
#
loop_
_entity_poly.entity_id
_entity_poly.type
_entity_poly.pdbx_seq_one_letter_code
_entity_poly.pdbx_strand_id
1 'polypeptide(L)'
;NKYSKFADWLIDFYLQPKKKDKLEAKLIVNQSRAYQLIGADEIDKKGKADLAEMDSFFDIQKAANGFFSYDYIEKSILSKKNEPNYDFELRSKKDQYGNAIEVIYIIPKPNVEEVLLEGKITYDPVNRIVLDIDIKMSEKHKKNVEITNMLLFKYAFYDIQIKQSYKYVNGKYIPSYKKTLLDVYIKFGGQMNDRLMSISDLMVTNFDDTITIIPDKNVAFKERSLYPNGMNYKENFWETNNAIPLSENEERILKTLKNN
;
A
#
# COMPACT_ATOMS: atom_id res chain seq x y z
N ASN A 1 -13.07 -10.71 -14.71
CA ASN A 1 -12.58 -10.46 -13.36
C ASN A 1 -13.78 -10.18 -12.45
N LYS A 2 -14.00 -11.00 -11.41
CA LYS A 2 -14.98 -10.70 -10.38
C LYS A 2 -14.28 -9.83 -9.33
N TYR A 3 -14.78 -8.62 -9.12
CA TYR A 3 -14.35 -7.76 -8.02
C TYR A 3 -15.07 -8.21 -6.76
N SER A 4 -14.33 -8.46 -5.70
CA SER A 4 -14.90 -8.96 -4.46
C SER A 4 -15.11 -7.88 -3.40
N LYS A 5 -14.31 -6.82 -3.43
CA LYS A 5 -14.33 -5.76 -2.41
C LYS A 5 -13.91 -4.43 -3.00
N PHE A 6 -14.52 -3.36 -2.48
CA PHE A 6 -14.15 -1.97 -2.72
C PHE A 6 -14.32 -1.18 -1.42
N ALA A 7 -13.38 -0.31 -1.07
CA ALA A 7 -13.54 0.56 0.08
C ALA A 7 -12.77 1.87 -0.07
N ASP A 8 -13.35 2.95 0.45
CA ASP A 8 -12.73 4.26 0.61
C ASP A 8 -12.78 4.72 2.06
N TRP A 9 -11.78 5.51 2.47
CA TRP A 9 -11.67 6.01 3.85
C TRP A 9 -11.12 7.41 3.91
N LEU A 10 -11.64 8.20 4.86
CA LEU A 10 -10.98 9.37 5.40
C LEU A 10 -10.52 9.05 6.82
N ILE A 11 -9.21 9.15 7.04
CA ILE A 11 -8.57 8.69 8.26
C ILE A 11 -7.62 9.76 8.79
N ASP A 12 -7.66 10.01 10.08
CA ASP A 12 -6.64 10.77 10.78
C ASP A 12 -5.56 9.82 11.32
N PHE A 13 -4.31 10.08 10.96
CA PHE A 13 -3.14 9.38 11.48
C PHE A 13 -2.45 10.26 12.52
N TYR A 14 -2.30 9.73 13.72
CA TYR A 14 -1.50 10.32 14.78
C TYR A 14 -0.22 9.53 14.93
N LEU A 15 0.90 10.15 14.55
CA LEU A 15 2.21 9.52 14.61
C LEU A 15 2.91 9.84 15.92
N GLN A 16 3.36 8.84 16.62
CA GLN A 16 4.15 8.96 17.84
C GLN A 16 5.53 8.33 17.68
N PRO A 17 6.59 8.99 18.15
CA PRO A 17 7.86 8.33 18.34
C PRO A 17 7.73 7.18 19.36
N LYS A 18 8.23 6.02 18.99
CA LYS A 18 8.38 4.86 19.87
C LYS A 18 9.87 4.61 20.16
N LYS A 19 10.17 3.86 21.21
CA LYS A 19 11.56 3.48 21.49
C LYS A 19 12.21 2.82 20.27
N LYS A 20 13.51 3.11 20.03
CA LYS A 20 14.32 2.60 18.90
C LYS A 20 13.93 3.14 17.51
N ASP A 21 13.68 4.44 17.39
CA ASP A 21 13.40 5.14 16.14
C ASP A 21 12.19 4.60 15.32
N LYS A 22 11.31 3.88 16.01
CA LYS A 22 10.05 3.41 15.41
C LYS A 22 8.96 4.44 15.63
N LEU A 23 8.09 4.55 14.63
CA LEU A 23 6.84 5.30 14.73
C LEU A 23 5.70 4.35 15.09
N GLU A 24 4.81 4.79 15.95
CA GLU A 24 3.53 4.15 16.20
C GLU A 24 2.43 5.03 15.63
N ALA A 25 1.59 4.48 14.77
CA ALA A 25 0.43 5.16 14.25
C ALA A 25 -0.81 4.80 15.07
N LYS A 26 -1.59 5.81 15.45
CA LYS A 26 -2.97 5.63 15.89
C LYS A 26 -3.90 6.18 14.83
N LEU A 27 -5.00 5.49 14.59
CA LEU A 27 -5.94 5.77 13.54
C LEU A 27 -7.30 6.15 14.10
N ILE A 28 -7.90 7.18 13.54
CA ILE A 28 -9.32 7.47 13.68
C ILE A 28 -9.94 7.43 12.30
N VAL A 29 -10.97 6.63 12.13
CA VAL A 29 -11.75 6.57 10.88
C VAL A 29 -12.86 7.61 10.96
N ASN A 30 -12.76 8.67 10.19
CA ASN A 30 -13.74 9.76 10.16
C ASN A 30 -14.91 9.45 9.23
N GLN A 31 -14.60 8.91 8.05
CA GLN A 31 -15.58 8.47 7.07
C GLN A 31 -15.09 7.17 6.41
N SER A 32 -16.01 6.27 6.13
CA SER A 32 -15.72 5.06 5.37
C SER A 32 -16.91 4.62 4.54
N ARG A 33 -16.65 4.06 3.38
CA ARG A 33 -17.62 3.26 2.63
C ARG A 33 -16.94 1.97 2.20
N ALA A 34 -17.67 0.88 2.29
CA ALA A 34 -17.19 -0.42 1.87
C ALA A 34 -18.32 -1.22 1.22
N TYR A 35 -17.98 -1.92 0.15
CA TYR A 35 -18.89 -2.79 -0.58
C TYR A 35 -18.24 -4.15 -0.76
N GLN A 36 -19.03 -5.19 -0.60
CA GLN A 36 -18.57 -6.57 -0.74
C GLN A 36 -19.59 -7.38 -1.54
N LEU A 37 -19.13 -8.11 -2.57
CA LEU A 37 -19.98 -8.95 -3.43
C LEU A 37 -20.42 -10.26 -2.78
N ILE A 38 -19.64 -10.77 -1.84
CA ILE A 38 -19.93 -12.05 -1.19
C ILE A 38 -20.72 -11.74 0.06
N GLY A 39 -21.99 -12.11 0.05
CA GLY A 39 -22.86 -12.02 1.23
C GLY A 39 -22.30 -12.83 2.40
N ALA A 40 -22.29 -12.23 3.58
CA ALA A 40 -21.84 -12.90 4.80
C ALA A 40 -22.64 -14.19 5.11
N ASP A 41 -23.81 -14.32 4.50
CA ASP A 41 -24.76 -15.41 4.72
C ASP A 41 -24.45 -16.67 3.89
N GLU A 42 -23.68 -16.53 2.81
CA GLU A 42 -23.29 -17.64 1.92
C GLU A 42 -22.00 -18.35 2.37
N ILE A 43 -21.33 -17.82 3.39
CA ILE A 43 -20.05 -18.32 3.85
C ILE A 43 -20.26 -19.04 5.18
N ASP A 44 -19.90 -20.31 5.21
CA ASP A 44 -19.91 -21.07 6.47
C ASP A 44 -18.93 -20.49 7.52
N LYS A 45 -19.02 -20.97 8.78
CA LYS A 45 -18.18 -20.48 9.88
C LYS A 45 -16.68 -20.57 9.58
N LYS A 46 -16.26 -21.56 8.78
CA LYS A 46 -14.87 -21.78 8.41
C LYS A 46 -14.44 -20.77 7.34
N GLY A 47 -15.27 -20.56 6.32
CA GLY A 47 -15.03 -19.51 5.32
C GLY A 47 -15.00 -18.10 5.91
N LYS A 48 -15.77 -17.82 6.98
CA LYS A 48 -15.69 -16.55 7.72
C LYS A 48 -14.33 -16.37 8.41
N ALA A 49 -13.77 -17.43 8.99
CA ALA A 49 -12.44 -17.41 9.58
C ALA A 49 -11.35 -17.20 8.52
N ASP A 50 -11.46 -17.88 7.37
CA ASP A 50 -10.53 -17.74 6.26
C ASP A 50 -10.56 -16.33 5.65
N LEU A 51 -11.74 -15.71 5.54
CA LEU A 51 -11.89 -14.32 5.12
C LEU A 51 -11.29 -13.33 6.11
N ALA A 52 -11.41 -13.59 7.41
CA ALA A 52 -10.81 -12.73 8.44
C ALA A 52 -9.28 -12.82 8.43
N GLU A 53 -8.70 -13.97 8.08
CA GLU A 53 -7.26 -14.07 7.84
C GLU A 53 -6.83 -13.34 6.56
N MET A 54 -7.63 -13.42 5.49
CA MET A 54 -7.39 -12.61 4.28
C MET A 54 -7.45 -11.11 4.55
N ASP A 55 -8.35 -10.66 5.41
CA ASP A 55 -8.42 -9.26 5.82
C ASP A 55 -7.12 -8.79 6.51
N SER A 56 -6.30 -9.72 7.02
CA SER A 56 -4.98 -9.39 7.53
C SER A 56 -3.99 -8.89 6.46
N PHE A 57 -4.19 -9.24 5.18
CA PHE A 57 -3.42 -8.67 4.06
C PHE A 57 -3.82 -7.24 3.76
N PHE A 58 -5.04 -6.85 4.16
CA PHE A 58 -5.59 -5.50 4.01
C PHE A 58 -5.58 -4.73 5.33
N ASP A 59 -4.66 -5.07 6.23
CA ASP A 59 -4.50 -4.44 7.53
C ASP A 59 -4.12 -2.96 7.35
N ILE A 60 -5.08 -2.08 7.61
CA ILE A 60 -4.91 -0.64 7.45
C ILE A 60 -3.86 -0.07 8.39
N GLN A 61 -3.65 -0.66 9.57
CA GLN A 61 -2.59 -0.24 10.49
C GLN A 61 -1.21 -0.54 9.89
N LYS A 62 -1.06 -1.69 9.24
CA LYS A 62 0.18 -2.05 8.53
C LYS A 62 0.36 -1.18 7.29
N ALA A 63 -0.70 -0.92 6.52
CA ALA A 63 -0.67 -0.02 5.38
C ALA A 63 -0.22 1.38 5.79
N ALA A 64 -0.78 1.90 6.89
CA ALA A 64 -0.42 3.17 7.48
C ALA A 64 1.05 3.23 7.93
N ASN A 65 1.49 2.25 8.71
CA ASN A 65 2.89 2.16 9.13
C ASN A 65 3.83 2.02 7.92
N GLY A 66 3.46 1.23 6.92
CA GLY A 66 4.20 1.06 5.69
C GLY A 66 4.23 2.30 4.80
N PHE A 67 3.31 3.26 4.99
CA PHE A 67 3.32 4.53 4.30
C PHE A 67 4.52 5.40 4.72
N PHE A 68 4.98 5.26 5.97
CA PHE A 68 6.10 5.99 6.53
C PHE A 68 7.42 5.18 6.56
N SER A 69 7.46 3.99 5.96
CA SER A 69 8.61 3.09 5.99
C SER A 69 9.18 2.85 4.60
N TYR A 70 10.50 2.74 4.53
CA TYR A 70 11.25 2.27 3.35
C TYR A 70 11.67 0.79 3.47
N ASP A 71 11.19 0.08 4.46
CA ASP A 71 11.57 -1.31 4.76
C ASP A 71 11.56 -2.21 3.53
N TYR A 72 10.63 -1.98 2.58
CA TYR A 72 10.52 -2.76 1.36
C TYR A 72 11.70 -2.54 0.41
N ILE A 73 12.30 -1.34 0.37
CA ILE A 73 13.53 -1.07 -0.41
C ILE A 73 14.73 -1.69 0.30
N GLU A 74 14.87 -1.42 1.59
CA GLU A 74 15.99 -1.91 2.38
C GLU A 74 16.07 -3.43 2.36
N LYS A 75 14.94 -4.11 2.54
CA LYS A 75 14.89 -5.58 2.60
C LYS A 75 14.97 -6.25 1.22
N SER A 76 14.35 -5.66 0.20
CA SER A 76 14.23 -6.28 -1.12
C SER A 76 15.35 -5.92 -2.08
N ILE A 77 15.97 -4.74 -1.95
CA ILE A 77 16.96 -4.22 -2.89
C ILE A 77 18.32 -4.02 -2.21
N LEU A 78 18.34 -3.22 -1.12
CA LEU A 78 19.58 -2.78 -0.48
C LEU A 78 20.12 -3.74 0.58
N SER A 79 19.47 -4.88 0.82
CA SER A 79 20.00 -5.88 1.76
C SER A 79 21.33 -6.44 1.25
N LYS A 80 22.24 -6.79 2.15
CA LYS A 80 23.55 -7.41 1.80
C LYS A 80 23.43 -8.65 0.92
N LYS A 81 22.29 -9.35 1.01
CA LYS A 81 21.99 -10.52 0.18
C LYS A 81 21.63 -10.11 -1.25
N ASN A 82 20.81 -9.08 -1.40
CA ASN A 82 20.17 -8.75 -2.68
C ASN A 82 20.91 -7.66 -3.46
N GLU A 83 21.59 -6.72 -2.78
CA GLU A 83 22.36 -5.64 -3.43
C GLU A 83 23.29 -6.14 -4.55
N PRO A 84 24.02 -7.26 -4.42
CA PRO A 84 24.88 -7.77 -5.50
C PRO A 84 24.13 -8.16 -6.78
N ASN A 85 22.81 -8.33 -6.71
CA ASN A 85 21.95 -8.69 -7.84
C ASN A 85 21.53 -7.50 -8.70
N TYR A 86 21.98 -6.29 -8.34
CA TYR A 86 21.59 -5.05 -8.98
C TYR A 86 22.79 -4.26 -9.51
N ASP A 87 22.54 -3.50 -10.55
CA ASP A 87 23.33 -2.35 -10.97
C ASP A 87 22.53 -1.08 -10.68
N PHE A 88 23.24 -0.02 -10.28
CA PHE A 88 22.66 1.28 -9.97
C PHE A 88 23.23 2.33 -10.89
N GLU A 89 22.35 3.07 -11.58
CA GLU A 89 22.76 4.17 -12.47
C GLU A 89 22.24 5.49 -11.91
N LEU A 90 23.14 6.43 -11.67
CA LEU A 90 22.82 7.78 -11.20
C LEU A 90 22.75 8.74 -12.40
N ARG A 91 21.65 9.50 -12.51
CA ARG A 91 21.49 10.56 -13.50
C ARG A 91 21.04 11.85 -12.84
N SER A 92 21.81 12.91 -13.06
CA SER A 92 21.44 14.26 -12.61
C SER A 92 20.45 14.89 -13.61
N LYS A 93 19.43 15.56 -13.08
CA LYS A 93 18.40 16.30 -13.84
C LYS A 93 18.11 17.62 -13.16
N LYS A 94 17.25 18.43 -13.77
CA LYS A 94 16.61 19.56 -13.13
C LYS A 94 15.11 19.30 -13.04
N ASP A 95 14.51 19.72 -11.94
CA ASP A 95 13.06 19.74 -11.81
C ASP A 95 12.45 20.89 -12.65
N GLN A 96 11.12 21.03 -12.62
CA GLN A 96 10.41 22.08 -13.33
C GLN A 96 10.72 23.50 -12.83
N TYR A 97 11.34 23.64 -11.67
CA TYR A 97 11.76 24.90 -11.07
C TYR A 97 13.25 25.19 -11.25
N GLY A 98 13.99 24.27 -11.90
CA GLY A 98 15.42 24.39 -12.15
C GLY A 98 16.31 23.86 -11.03
N ASN A 99 15.77 23.28 -9.96
CA ASN A 99 16.55 22.71 -8.88
C ASN A 99 17.23 21.39 -9.32
N ALA A 100 18.44 21.14 -8.84
CA ALA A 100 19.13 19.88 -9.10
C ALA A 100 18.41 18.73 -8.41
N ILE A 101 18.09 17.69 -9.16
CA ILE A 101 17.59 16.43 -8.66
C ILE A 101 18.44 15.28 -9.23
N GLU A 102 18.53 14.21 -8.48
CA GLU A 102 19.20 12.99 -8.90
C GLU A 102 18.19 11.85 -9.03
N VAL A 103 18.36 11.03 -10.04
CA VAL A 103 17.54 9.85 -10.28
C VAL A 103 18.45 8.63 -10.23
N ILE A 104 18.22 7.76 -9.26
CA ILE A 104 18.88 6.48 -9.10
C ILE A 104 18.02 5.43 -9.78
N TYR A 105 18.49 4.86 -10.88
CA TYR A 105 17.85 3.71 -11.53
C TYR A 105 18.32 2.42 -10.88
N ILE A 106 17.37 1.55 -10.59
CA ILE A 106 17.57 0.22 -10.00
C ILE A 106 17.39 -0.80 -11.11
N ILE A 107 18.48 -1.44 -11.52
CA ILE A 107 18.55 -2.30 -12.69
C ILE A 107 18.94 -3.72 -12.25
N PRO A 108 18.00 -4.68 -12.27
CA PRO A 108 18.32 -6.07 -11.96
C PRO A 108 19.31 -6.68 -12.98
N LYS A 109 20.28 -7.43 -12.51
CA LYS A 109 21.20 -8.17 -13.38
C LYS A 109 20.47 -9.32 -14.08
N PRO A 110 20.61 -9.48 -15.39
CA PRO A 110 19.74 -10.35 -16.19
C PRO A 110 19.87 -11.85 -15.90
N ASN A 111 21.00 -12.27 -15.33
CA ASN A 111 21.31 -13.68 -15.11
C ASN A 111 20.95 -14.18 -13.70
N VAL A 112 20.22 -13.38 -12.93
CA VAL A 112 19.77 -13.77 -11.59
C VAL A 112 18.48 -14.57 -11.69
N GLU A 113 18.43 -15.73 -11.04
CA GLU A 113 17.28 -16.63 -11.04
C GLU A 113 16.30 -16.38 -9.87
N GLU A 114 16.32 -15.17 -9.31
CA GLU A 114 15.40 -14.72 -8.27
C GLU A 114 14.39 -13.72 -8.84
N VAL A 115 13.26 -13.54 -8.17
CA VAL A 115 12.32 -12.45 -8.45
C VAL A 115 12.92 -11.15 -7.94
N LEU A 116 13.15 -10.21 -8.85
CA LEU A 116 13.77 -8.92 -8.53
C LEU A 116 12.83 -7.76 -8.89
N LEU A 117 13.04 -6.64 -8.22
CA LEU A 117 12.34 -5.37 -8.48
C LEU A 117 13.22 -4.48 -9.37
N GLU A 118 12.59 -3.65 -10.20
CA GLU A 118 13.24 -2.63 -11.03
C GLU A 118 12.55 -1.29 -10.86
N GLY A 119 13.23 -0.20 -11.16
CA GLY A 119 12.60 1.12 -11.13
C GLY A 119 13.54 2.26 -10.86
N LYS A 120 13.06 3.29 -10.14
CA LYS A 120 13.84 4.49 -9.87
C LYS A 120 13.47 5.13 -8.54
N ILE A 121 14.44 5.82 -7.96
CA ILE A 121 14.29 6.71 -6.82
C ILE A 121 14.73 8.12 -7.25
N THR A 122 13.86 9.10 -7.08
CA THR A 122 14.20 10.51 -7.28
C THR A 122 14.63 11.11 -5.94
N TYR A 123 15.75 11.77 -5.94
CA TYR A 123 16.44 12.22 -4.75
C TYR A 123 16.84 13.69 -4.88
N ASP A 124 16.66 14.46 -3.82
CA ASP A 124 17.18 15.81 -3.68
C ASP A 124 18.59 15.75 -3.06
N PRO A 125 19.66 16.02 -3.83
CA PRO A 125 21.02 15.91 -3.33
C PRO A 125 21.40 17.00 -2.32
N VAL A 126 20.72 18.16 -2.35
CA VAL A 126 20.99 19.28 -1.46
C VAL A 126 20.46 18.98 -0.06
N ASN A 127 19.20 18.58 0.02
CA ASN A 127 18.53 18.28 1.29
C ASN A 127 18.71 16.83 1.73
N ARG A 128 19.28 15.97 0.86
CA ARG A 128 19.50 14.54 1.08
C ARG A 128 18.19 13.77 1.36
N ILE A 129 17.18 14.02 0.53
CA ILE A 129 15.82 13.53 0.76
C ILE A 129 15.31 12.80 -0.47
N VAL A 130 14.60 11.70 -0.26
CA VAL A 130 13.84 11.02 -1.30
C VAL A 130 12.59 11.83 -1.63
N LEU A 131 12.38 12.12 -2.91
CA LEU A 131 11.20 12.85 -3.42
C LEU A 131 10.17 11.87 -3.97
N ASP A 132 10.60 10.87 -4.74
CA ASP A 132 9.73 9.88 -5.35
C ASP A 132 10.40 8.51 -5.42
N ILE A 133 9.58 7.48 -5.30
CA ILE A 133 9.94 6.08 -5.51
C ILE A 133 8.95 5.51 -6.51
N ASP A 134 9.44 4.88 -7.56
CA ASP A 134 8.63 4.16 -8.56
C ASP A 134 9.32 2.84 -8.86
N ILE A 135 8.87 1.77 -8.24
CA ILE A 135 9.44 0.43 -8.38
C ILE A 135 8.35 -0.58 -8.70
N LYS A 136 8.72 -1.60 -9.46
CA LYS A 136 7.85 -2.71 -9.84
C LYS A 136 8.63 -4.01 -9.92
N MET A 137 7.92 -5.12 -9.98
CA MET A 137 8.54 -6.41 -10.32
C MET A 137 9.13 -6.35 -11.74
N SER A 138 10.36 -6.78 -11.88
CA SER A 138 11.05 -6.79 -13.17
C SER A 138 10.42 -7.81 -14.13
N GLU A 139 10.01 -7.35 -15.30
CA GLU A 139 9.39 -8.21 -16.32
C GLU A 139 10.24 -9.41 -16.70
N LYS A 140 11.58 -9.22 -16.74
CA LYS A 140 12.54 -10.29 -17.07
C LYS A 140 12.60 -11.36 -15.99
N HIS A 141 12.28 -11.00 -14.73
CA HIS A 141 12.40 -11.88 -13.57
C HIS A 141 11.05 -12.46 -13.11
N LYS A 142 9.92 -12.02 -13.70
CA LYS A 142 8.59 -12.61 -13.42
C LYS A 142 8.51 -14.11 -13.69
N LYS A 143 9.31 -14.61 -14.64
CA LYS A 143 9.40 -16.06 -14.93
C LYS A 143 9.93 -16.88 -13.76
N ASN A 144 10.64 -16.26 -12.81
CA ASN A 144 11.22 -16.90 -11.63
C ASN A 144 10.26 -16.94 -10.44
N VAL A 145 8.99 -16.54 -10.63
CA VAL A 145 7.99 -16.58 -9.56
C VAL A 145 7.70 -18.02 -9.20
N GLU A 146 7.96 -18.36 -7.96
CA GLU A 146 7.69 -19.67 -7.41
C GLU A 146 6.59 -19.60 -6.34
N ILE A 147 5.84 -20.71 -6.19
CA ILE A 147 4.85 -20.82 -5.13
C ILE A 147 5.56 -21.15 -3.82
N THR A 148 5.52 -20.19 -2.90
CA THR A 148 6.01 -20.38 -1.54
C THR A 148 5.01 -21.22 -0.74
N ASN A 149 5.48 -22.31 -0.13
CA ASN A 149 4.68 -23.17 0.74
C ASN A 149 4.93 -22.80 2.19
N MET A 150 3.89 -22.35 2.87
CA MET A 150 3.85 -22.16 4.31
C MET A 150 3.03 -23.29 4.94
N LEU A 151 3.15 -23.47 6.26
CA LEU A 151 2.50 -24.59 6.95
C LEU A 151 0.99 -24.71 6.66
N LEU A 152 0.28 -23.60 6.58
CA LEU A 152 -1.18 -23.55 6.40
C LEU A 152 -1.62 -22.99 5.05
N PHE A 153 -0.73 -22.32 4.30
CA PHE A 153 -1.10 -21.70 3.05
C PHE A 153 0.05 -21.67 2.04
N LYS A 154 -0.31 -21.48 0.78
CA LYS A 154 0.63 -21.28 -0.32
C LYS A 154 0.37 -19.92 -0.93
N TYR A 155 1.43 -19.21 -1.34
CA TYR A 155 1.29 -17.95 -2.03
C TYR A 155 2.38 -17.75 -3.08
N ALA A 156 2.08 -16.88 -4.05
CA ALA A 156 3.06 -16.37 -5.00
C ALA A 156 2.68 -14.94 -5.39
N PHE A 157 3.64 -14.03 -5.44
CA PHE A 157 3.43 -12.70 -6.00
C PHE A 157 3.75 -12.71 -7.48
N TYR A 158 2.77 -12.47 -8.34
CA TYR A 158 2.92 -12.41 -9.79
C TYR A 158 3.19 -10.99 -10.30
N ASP A 159 2.80 -9.97 -9.57
CA ASP A 159 3.18 -8.58 -9.80
C ASP A 159 3.18 -7.77 -8.51
N ILE A 160 4.10 -6.83 -8.42
CA ILE A 160 4.22 -5.85 -7.35
C ILE A 160 4.58 -4.52 -8.02
N GLN A 161 3.80 -3.47 -7.75
CA GLN A 161 4.14 -2.11 -8.16
C GLN A 161 3.93 -1.18 -6.98
N ILE A 162 4.90 -0.32 -6.70
CA ILE A 162 4.85 0.65 -5.62
C ILE A 162 5.30 2.00 -6.16
N LYS A 163 4.42 2.99 -6.04
CA LYS A 163 4.76 4.40 -6.25
C LYS A 163 4.56 5.14 -4.95
N GLN A 164 5.51 5.96 -4.57
CA GLN A 164 5.44 6.76 -3.35
C GLN A 164 6.07 8.11 -3.59
N SER A 165 5.37 9.19 -3.21
CA SER A 165 5.82 10.57 -3.37
C SER A 165 5.84 11.28 -2.04
N TYR A 166 6.70 12.28 -1.93
CA TYR A 166 6.90 13.11 -0.75
C TYR A 166 6.68 14.57 -1.11
N LYS A 167 6.24 15.35 -0.14
CA LYS A 167 6.10 16.81 -0.28
C LYS A 167 6.73 17.54 0.90
N TYR A 168 7.17 18.76 0.63
CA TYR A 168 7.69 19.65 1.65
C TYR A 168 6.55 20.47 2.24
N VAL A 169 6.34 20.39 3.54
CA VAL A 169 5.29 21.11 4.27
C VAL A 169 5.84 21.56 5.61
N ASN A 170 5.75 22.85 5.92
CA ASN A 170 6.16 23.41 7.21
C ASN A 170 7.58 23.04 7.64
N GLY A 171 8.54 23.06 6.72
CA GLY A 171 9.93 22.72 7.04
C GLY A 171 10.23 21.23 7.13
N LYS A 172 9.28 20.36 6.82
CA LYS A 172 9.41 18.90 6.88
C LYS A 172 9.04 18.24 5.56
N TYR A 173 9.71 17.16 5.22
CA TYR A 173 9.30 16.27 4.13
C TYR A 173 8.41 15.18 4.70
N ILE A 174 7.22 15.05 4.14
CA ILE A 174 6.24 14.06 4.54
C ILE A 174 5.82 13.21 3.35
N PRO A 175 5.50 11.92 3.54
CA PRO A 175 4.84 11.14 2.50
C PRO A 175 3.54 11.84 2.10
N SER A 176 3.32 12.01 0.80
CA SER A 176 2.13 12.68 0.28
C SER A 176 1.19 11.73 -0.44
N TYR A 177 1.76 10.71 -1.09
CA TYR A 177 1.00 9.75 -1.87
C TYR A 177 1.71 8.39 -1.89
N LYS A 178 0.94 7.30 -1.86
CA LYS A 178 1.42 5.95 -2.13
C LYS A 178 0.37 5.16 -2.88
N LYS A 179 0.78 4.57 -4.00
CA LYS A 179 0.01 3.56 -4.73
C LYS A 179 0.71 2.22 -4.61
N THR A 180 -0.05 1.18 -4.30
CA THR A 180 0.44 -0.19 -4.30
C THR A 180 -0.47 -1.04 -5.15
N LEU A 181 0.11 -1.81 -6.06
CA LEU A 181 -0.56 -2.87 -6.79
C LEU A 181 0.11 -4.19 -6.42
N LEU A 182 -0.70 -5.15 -6.01
CA LEU A 182 -0.27 -6.52 -5.72
C LEU A 182 -1.12 -7.49 -6.52
N ASP A 183 -0.47 -8.37 -7.28
CA ASP A 183 -1.10 -9.51 -7.93
C ASP A 183 -0.57 -10.76 -7.26
N VAL A 184 -1.41 -11.41 -6.48
CA VAL A 184 -1.01 -12.50 -5.60
C VAL A 184 -1.90 -13.72 -5.80
N TYR A 185 -1.27 -14.88 -5.95
CA TYR A 185 -1.92 -16.18 -5.82
C TYR A 185 -1.90 -16.62 -4.36
N ILE A 186 -3.04 -17.07 -3.86
CA ILE A 186 -3.17 -17.59 -2.51
C ILE A 186 -3.96 -18.90 -2.56
N LYS A 187 -3.44 -19.92 -1.88
CA LYS A 187 -4.16 -21.17 -1.63
C LYS A 187 -4.14 -21.46 -0.14
N PHE A 188 -5.32 -21.60 0.45
CA PHE A 188 -5.50 -21.83 1.87
C PHE A 188 -6.55 -22.93 2.11
N GLY A 189 -6.22 -23.93 2.91
CA GLY A 189 -7.14 -24.88 3.51
C GLY A 189 -8.09 -25.65 2.59
N GLY A 190 -7.94 -25.66 1.30
CA GLY A 190 -8.85 -26.30 0.33
C GLY A 190 -10.09 -25.47 -0.04
N GLN A 191 -10.32 -24.33 0.61
CA GLN A 191 -11.46 -23.42 0.35
C GLN A 191 -11.07 -22.25 -0.52
N MET A 192 -9.82 -21.81 -0.48
CA MET A 192 -9.30 -20.75 -1.31
C MET A 192 -8.19 -21.25 -2.23
N ASN A 193 -8.35 -21.01 -3.51
CA ASN A 193 -7.35 -21.34 -4.53
C ASN A 193 -7.55 -20.33 -5.67
N ASP A 194 -7.11 -19.07 -5.42
CA ASP A 194 -7.44 -17.96 -6.28
C ASP A 194 -6.25 -17.00 -6.48
N ARG A 195 -6.33 -16.24 -7.57
CA ARG A 195 -5.43 -15.14 -7.87
C ARG A 195 -6.17 -13.82 -7.65
N LEU A 196 -5.63 -13.00 -6.76
CA LEU A 196 -6.23 -11.76 -6.31
C LEU A 196 -5.39 -10.58 -6.77
N MET A 197 -6.04 -9.54 -7.27
CA MET A 197 -5.42 -8.25 -7.51
C MET A 197 -5.90 -7.26 -6.45
N SER A 198 -4.96 -6.67 -5.71
CA SER A 198 -5.20 -5.59 -4.77
C SER A 198 -4.60 -4.31 -5.28
N ILE A 199 -5.38 -3.25 -5.33
CA ILE A 199 -4.93 -1.90 -5.64
C ILE A 199 -5.29 -1.03 -4.44
N SER A 200 -4.31 -0.31 -3.91
CA SER A 200 -4.52 0.66 -2.84
C SER A 200 -3.84 1.98 -3.16
N ASP A 201 -4.57 3.06 -2.93
CA ASP A 201 -4.10 4.43 -3.05
C ASP A 201 -4.23 5.12 -1.68
N LEU A 202 -3.16 5.73 -1.21
CA LEU A 202 -3.10 6.52 0.02
C LEU A 202 -2.65 7.93 -0.34
N MET A 203 -3.40 8.94 0.10
CA MET A 203 -3.06 10.36 -0.12
C MET A 203 -3.18 11.13 1.19
N VAL A 204 -2.17 11.93 1.52
CA VAL A 204 -2.23 12.90 2.62
C VAL A 204 -2.88 14.18 2.11
N THR A 205 -4.11 14.42 2.53
CA THR A 205 -4.88 15.61 2.15
C THR A 205 -4.54 16.80 3.05
N ASN A 206 -4.24 16.55 4.32
CA ASN A 206 -3.84 17.56 5.28
C ASN A 206 -2.71 17.06 6.18
N PHE A 207 -1.86 17.97 6.68
CA PHE A 207 -0.80 17.68 7.62
C PHE A 207 -0.77 18.79 8.68
N ASP A 208 -0.84 18.40 9.94
CA ASP A 208 -0.76 19.29 11.08
C ASP A 208 0.26 18.75 12.09
N ASP A 209 1.32 19.51 12.32
CA ASP A 209 2.40 19.18 13.27
C ASP A 209 2.27 19.92 14.61
N THR A 210 1.19 20.67 14.80
CA THR A 210 0.91 21.39 16.06
C THR A 210 0.10 20.55 17.05
N ILE A 211 -0.48 19.42 16.60
CA ILE A 211 -1.29 18.55 17.44
C ILE A 211 -0.42 17.83 18.46
N THR A 212 -0.63 18.14 19.72
CA THR A 212 0.07 17.50 20.86
C THR A 212 -0.76 16.44 21.58
N ILE A 213 -2.08 16.46 21.36
CA ILE A 213 -3.02 15.52 22.00
C ILE A 213 -3.29 14.35 21.07
N ILE A 214 -2.90 13.16 21.52
CA ILE A 214 -3.11 11.93 20.77
C ILE A 214 -4.35 11.24 21.31
N PRO A 215 -5.23 10.71 20.43
CA PRO A 215 -6.46 10.04 20.85
C PRO A 215 -6.20 8.93 21.84
N ASP A 216 -7.11 8.80 22.83
CA ASP A 216 -7.10 7.67 23.75
C ASP A 216 -7.15 6.35 22.95
N LYS A 217 -6.54 5.31 23.50
CA LYS A 217 -6.58 3.94 22.97
C LYS A 217 -8.01 3.42 22.77
N ASN A 218 -8.99 3.97 23.50
CA ASN A 218 -10.39 3.56 23.38
C ASN A 218 -11.09 4.17 22.16
N VAL A 219 -10.61 5.30 21.66
CA VAL A 219 -11.15 6.00 20.47
C VAL A 219 -10.45 5.55 19.19
N ALA A 220 -9.19 5.11 19.29
CA ALA A 220 -8.42 4.66 18.14
C ALA A 220 -9.03 3.38 17.54
N PHE A 221 -9.06 3.34 16.22
CA PHE A 221 -9.48 2.16 15.46
C PHE A 221 -8.58 0.96 15.78
N LYS A 222 -9.17 -0.16 16.18
CA LYS A 222 -8.45 -1.35 16.66
C LYS A 222 -8.55 -2.54 15.71
N GLU A 223 -9.47 -2.51 14.77
CA GLU A 223 -9.71 -3.60 13.84
C GLU A 223 -8.68 -3.62 12.72
N ARG A 224 -8.48 -4.77 12.11
CA ARG A 224 -7.53 -4.92 11.01
C ARG A 224 -8.10 -4.42 9.69
N SER A 225 -9.39 -4.64 9.47
CA SER A 225 -10.06 -4.32 8.22
C SER A 225 -11.27 -3.43 8.46
N LEU A 226 -11.55 -2.53 7.52
CA LEU A 226 -12.73 -1.68 7.53
C LEU A 226 -13.94 -2.30 6.83
N TYR A 227 -13.77 -3.43 6.15
CA TYR A 227 -14.85 -4.06 5.38
C TYR A 227 -16.06 -4.51 6.20
N PRO A 228 -15.91 -5.04 7.44
CA PRO A 228 -17.06 -5.41 8.26
C PRO A 228 -17.87 -4.23 8.78
N ASN A 229 -17.25 -3.05 8.82
CA ASN A 229 -17.73 -1.90 9.60
C ASN A 229 -17.93 -0.65 8.75
N GLY A 230 -18.42 -0.72 7.54
CA GLY A 230 -18.72 0.43 6.67
C GLY A 230 -19.57 1.54 7.30
N MET A 231 -19.24 1.97 8.52
CA MET A 231 -20.16 2.49 9.52
C MET A 231 -20.34 4.00 9.60
N ASN A 232 -19.52 4.80 8.93
CA ASN A 232 -19.69 6.26 8.98
C ASN A 232 -20.00 6.85 7.60
N TYR A 233 -20.81 6.13 6.85
CA TYR A 233 -21.17 6.56 5.50
C TYR A 233 -22.20 7.71 5.56
N LYS A 234 -21.80 8.89 5.10
CA LYS A 234 -22.70 9.97 4.70
C LYS A 234 -22.75 10.00 3.18
N GLU A 235 -23.91 9.74 2.62
CA GLU A 235 -24.10 9.51 1.18
C GLU A 235 -23.50 10.62 0.30
N ASN A 236 -23.65 11.87 0.69
CA ASN A 236 -23.16 13.03 -0.06
C ASN A 236 -21.69 13.37 0.19
N PHE A 237 -21.04 12.78 1.20
CA PHE A 237 -19.65 13.10 1.52
C PHE A 237 -18.71 12.78 0.37
N TRP A 238 -18.85 11.59 -0.19
CA TRP A 238 -17.95 11.09 -1.24
C TRP A 238 -18.19 11.72 -2.62
N GLU A 239 -19.31 12.38 -2.82
CA GLU A 239 -19.60 13.14 -4.04
C GLU A 239 -18.84 14.47 -4.08
N THR A 240 -18.58 15.06 -2.89
CA THR A 240 -17.97 16.38 -2.75
C THR A 240 -16.52 16.34 -2.24
N ASN A 241 -16.08 15.23 -1.64
CA ASN A 241 -14.78 15.11 -0.97
C ASN A 241 -13.91 13.98 -1.54
N ASN A 242 -13.93 13.79 -2.85
CA ASN A 242 -13.14 12.76 -3.52
C ASN A 242 -11.73 13.29 -3.80
N ALA A 243 -10.80 13.11 -2.85
CA ALA A 243 -9.42 13.56 -2.98
C ALA A 243 -8.64 12.79 -4.07
N ILE A 244 -9.03 11.53 -4.30
CA ILE A 244 -8.53 10.69 -5.39
C ILE A 244 -9.73 10.36 -6.27
N PRO A 245 -9.89 10.99 -7.46
CA PRO A 245 -10.97 10.64 -8.37
C PRO A 245 -10.91 9.17 -8.77
N LEU A 246 -12.05 8.51 -8.79
CA LEU A 246 -12.16 7.15 -9.30
C LEU A 246 -11.87 7.14 -10.81
N SER A 247 -11.11 6.15 -11.24
CA SER A 247 -11.00 5.86 -12.67
C SER A 247 -12.34 5.29 -13.21
N GLU A 248 -12.56 5.37 -14.51
CA GLU A 248 -13.77 4.81 -15.16
C GLU A 248 -13.99 3.34 -14.79
N ASN A 249 -12.88 2.59 -14.63
CA ASN A 249 -12.95 1.18 -14.25
C ASN A 249 -13.44 1.02 -12.80
N GLU A 250 -12.93 1.83 -11.88
CA GLU A 250 -13.34 1.83 -10.46
C GLU A 250 -14.78 2.28 -10.29
N GLU A 251 -15.24 3.27 -11.05
CA GLU A 251 -16.65 3.68 -11.07
C GLU A 251 -17.56 2.54 -11.56
N ARG A 252 -17.14 1.81 -12.60
CA ARG A 252 -17.87 0.64 -13.08
C ARG A 252 -17.95 -0.45 -12.03
N ILE A 253 -16.84 -0.71 -11.32
CA ILE A 253 -16.78 -1.67 -10.22
C ILE A 253 -17.77 -1.25 -9.13
N LEU A 254 -17.70 0.00 -8.71
CA LEU A 254 -18.56 0.54 -7.65
C LEU A 254 -20.04 0.41 -8.02
N LYS A 255 -20.42 0.74 -9.26
CA LYS A 255 -21.80 0.55 -9.75
C LYS A 255 -22.24 -0.91 -9.70
N THR A 256 -21.36 -1.84 -10.08
CA THR A 256 -21.65 -3.27 -10.03
C THR A 256 -21.85 -3.75 -8.58
N LEU A 257 -21.04 -3.26 -7.65
CA LEU A 257 -21.11 -3.63 -6.24
C LEU A 257 -22.34 -3.04 -5.52
N LYS A 258 -22.81 -1.85 -5.95
CA LYS A 258 -24.00 -1.20 -5.38
C LYS A 258 -25.31 -1.86 -5.81
N ASN A 259 -25.32 -2.51 -6.95
CA ASN A 259 -26.54 -3.08 -7.55
C ASN A 259 -26.74 -4.58 -7.23
N ASN A 260 -25.83 -5.17 -6.45
CA ASN A 260 -25.92 -6.53 -5.94
C ASN A 260 -26.09 -6.52 -4.40
#